data_29fb9397d9a70bf7ee463e72f03d02ef
#
_entry.id   29fb9397d9a70bf7ee463e72f03d02ef
#
_cell.length_a   1.000
_cell.length_b   1.000
_cell.length_c   1.000
_cell.angle_alpha   90.00
_cell.angle_beta   90.00
_cell.angle_gamma   90.00
#
_symmetry.space_group_name_H-M   'P 1'
#
loop_
_entity.id
_entity.type
_entity.pdbx_description
1 polymer ?
#
loop_
_entity_poly.entity_id
_entity_poly.type
_entity_poly.pdbx_seq_one_letter_code
_entity_poly.pdbx_strand_id
1 'polypeptide(L)'
;MPSNTEPDFNQYKYIYPPNARGQEQLDIMLDMEAQDKDPMAPEYIDQEILFQTNYWHVSHNRFPYEGAEQQFLIVAVGPIYKLEDISPAMWLDLQAIWQKLVNEYALRGGALVFRFGDFARSGASLTRVHCHLIQPQAGAKVRPAIGGRTHLKEGLHL
;
A
#
# COMPACT_ATOMS: atom_id res chain seq x y z
N MET A 1 3.94 12.75 37.12
CA MET A 1 4.69 12.44 35.91
C MET A 1 3.68 11.95 34.89
N PRO A 2 3.54 12.57 33.74
CA PRO A 2 2.75 11.97 32.69
C PRO A 2 3.42 10.66 32.32
N SER A 3 2.65 9.58 32.31
CA SER A 3 3.13 8.29 31.85
C SER A 3 3.46 8.43 30.36
N ASN A 4 4.74 8.38 30.04
CA ASN A 4 5.23 8.34 28.67
C ASN A 4 5.00 6.93 28.10
N THR A 5 3.75 6.50 28.09
CA THR A 5 3.37 5.28 27.37
C THR A 5 3.35 5.65 25.89
N GLU A 6 4.33 5.11 25.16
CA GLU A 6 4.33 5.20 23.71
C GLU A 6 2.99 4.72 23.18
N PRO A 7 2.46 5.34 22.10
CA PRO A 7 1.20 4.92 21.50
C PRO A 7 1.29 3.45 21.05
N ASP A 8 0.28 2.66 21.39
CA ASP A 8 0.15 1.31 20.84
C ASP A 8 -0.38 1.40 19.43
N PHE A 9 0.51 1.26 18.46
CA PHE A 9 0.14 1.32 17.04
C PHE A 9 -0.60 0.06 16.55
N ASN A 10 -0.66 -1.00 17.34
CA ASN A 10 -1.42 -2.21 16.99
C ASN A 10 -2.93 -2.07 17.27
N GLN A 11 -3.35 -0.99 17.90
CA GLN A 11 -4.76 -0.69 18.14
C GLN A 11 -5.54 -0.32 16.87
N TYR A 12 -4.84 0.14 15.83
CA TYR A 12 -5.48 0.53 14.58
C TYR A 12 -5.91 -0.68 13.75
N LYS A 13 -7.06 -0.56 13.09
CA LYS A 13 -7.68 -1.62 12.31
C LYS A 13 -7.15 -1.66 10.88
N TYR A 14 -7.02 -0.51 10.24
CA TYR A 14 -6.72 -0.39 8.82
C TYR A 14 -5.35 0.18 8.50
N ILE A 15 -4.68 0.78 9.48
CA ILE A 15 -3.46 1.55 9.25
C ILE A 15 -2.34 1.13 10.23
N TYR A 16 -1.11 1.44 9.82
CA TYR A 16 0.05 1.36 10.71
C TYR A 16 0.84 2.67 10.60
N PRO A 17 0.58 3.65 11.45
CA PRO A 17 1.15 5.00 11.40
C PRO A 17 2.67 5.09 11.32
N PRO A 18 3.47 4.21 12.00
CA PRO A 18 4.92 4.30 11.93
C PRO A 18 5.50 4.19 10.52
N ASN A 19 4.80 3.53 9.60
CA ASN A 19 5.26 3.34 8.22
C ASN A 19 4.75 4.44 7.27
N ALA A 20 3.98 5.41 7.74
CA ALA A 20 3.60 6.55 6.93
C ALA A 20 4.85 7.33 6.46
N ARG A 21 4.84 7.75 5.20
CA ARG A 21 6.00 8.41 4.58
C ARG A 21 5.99 9.93 4.72
N GLY A 22 4.81 10.51 4.90
CA GLY A 22 4.63 11.95 5.04
C GLY A 22 3.38 12.29 5.84
N GLN A 23 3.28 13.55 6.30
CA GLN A 23 2.18 14.00 7.15
C GLN A 23 0.84 13.98 6.40
N GLU A 24 0.79 14.38 5.14
CA GLU A 24 -0.45 14.33 4.35
C GLU A 24 -1.01 12.91 4.27
N GLN A 25 -0.17 11.93 3.98
CA GLN A 25 -0.58 10.53 3.96
C GLN A 25 -1.08 10.07 5.34
N LEU A 26 -0.36 10.41 6.39
CA LEU A 26 -0.72 10.05 7.76
C LEU A 26 -2.07 10.66 8.17
N ASP A 27 -2.30 11.94 7.86
CA ASP A 27 -3.54 12.63 8.19
C ASP A 27 -4.75 11.98 7.51
N ILE A 28 -4.61 11.62 6.23
CA ILE A 28 -5.66 10.88 5.49
C ILE A 28 -5.93 9.52 6.15
N MET A 29 -4.88 8.79 6.47
CA MET A 29 -5.00 7.48 7.13
C MET A 29 -5.72 7.58 8.47
N LEU A 30 -5.34 8.53 9.31
CA LEU A 30 -5.94 8.74 10.62
C LEU A 30 -7.42 9.17 10.53
N ASP A 31 -7.73 10.07 9.59
CA ASP A 31 -9.11 10.51 9.37
C ASP A 31 -10.03 9.36 8.94
N MET A 32 -9.57 8.54 8.01
CA MET A 32 -10.31 7.37 7.54
C MET A 32 -10.48 6.32 8.65
N GLU A 33 -9.44 6.04 9.40
CA GLU A 33 -9.50 5.12 10.55
C GLU A 33 -10.50 5.58 11.59
N ALA A 34 -10.50 6.89 11.91
CA ALA A 34 -11.44 7.48 12.86
C ALA A 34 -12.91 7.34 12.43
N GLN A 35 -13.16 7.26 11.12
CA GLN A 35 -14.48 7.05 10.53
C GLN A 35 -14.83 5.57 10.32
N ASP A 36 -14.00 4.64 10.80
CA ASP A 36 -14.10 3.19 10.52
C ASP A 36 -14.17 2.88 9.02
N LYS A 37 -13.36 3.60 8.23
CA LYS A 37 -13.25 3.43 6.78
C LYS A 37 -11.86 2.91 6.43
N ASP A 38 -11.80 1.80 5.71
CA ASP A 38 -10.55 1.28 5.17
C ASP A 38 -10.08 2.17 4.01
N PRO A 39 -8.90 2.84 4.14
CA PRO A 39 -8.42 3.75 3.10
C PRO A 39 -8.18 3.10 1.73
N MET A 40 -8.07 1.78 1.68
CA MET A 40 -7.83 1.03 0.45
C MET A 40 -9.06 0.30 -0.08
N ALA A 41 -10.19 0.34 0.63
CA ALA A 41 -11.44 -0.21 0.12
C ALA A 41 -11.86 0.52 -1.17
N PRO A 42 -12.43 -0.18 -2.15
CA PRO A 42 -12.79 0.46 -3.43
C PRO A 42 -13.79 1.61 -3.26
N GLU A 43 -14.60 1.61 -2.19
CA GLU A 43 -15.56 2.67 -1.88
C GLU A 43 -14.91 3.95 -1.33
N TYR A 44 -13.71 3.83 -0.75
CA TYR A 44 -13.10 4.92 0.04
C TYR A 44 -11.73 5.36 -0.45
N ILE A 45 -11.11 4.62 -1.38
CA ILE A 45 -9.78 4.97 -1.86
C ILE A 45 -9.78 6.36 -2.52
N ASP A 46 -8.84 7.20 -2.10
CA ASP A 46 -8.75 8.60 -2.53
C ASP A 46 -7.87 8.73 -3.79
N GLN A 47 -8.21 7.98 -4.81
CA GLN A 47 -7.61 8.04 -6.14
C GLN A 47 -8.49 7.31 -7.15
N GLU A 48 -8.32 7.65 -8.42
CA GLU A 48 -9.09 7.04 -9.50
C GLU A 48 -8.74 5.56 -9.64
N ILE A 49 -9.77 4.70 -9.60
CA ILE A 49 -9.64 3.30 -9.95
C ILE A 49 -9.64 3.19 -11.48
N LEU A 50 -8.53 2.73 -12.05
CA LEU A 50 -8.37 2.56 -13.49
C LEU A 50 -9.24 1.42 -14.02
N PHE A 51 -9.25 0.31 -13.30
CA PHE A 51 -10.13 -0.83 -13.55
C PHE A 51 -10.20 -1.75 -12.32
N GLN A 52 -11.19 -2.62 -12.33
CA GLN A 52 -11.44 -3.57 -11.25
C GLN A 52 -11.83 -4.92 -11.83
N THR A 53 -11.35 -5.98 -11.19
CA THR A 53 -11.77 -7.36 -11.42
C THR A 53 -12.65 -7.83 -10.25
N ASN A 54 -13.02 -9.09 -10.21
CA ASN A 54 -13.71 -9.64 -9.04
C ASN A 54 -12.84 -9.65 -7.78
N TYR A 55 -11.53 -9.60 -7.92
CA TYR A 55 -10.57 -9.78 -6.82
C TYR A 55 -9.72 -8.56 -6.51
N TRP A 56 -9.43 -7.74 -7.50
CA TRP A 56 -8.48 -6.64 -7.37
C TRP A 56 -9.01 -5.36 -8.01
N HIS A 57 -8.69 -4.22 -7.41
CA HIS A 57 -8.79 -2.94 -8.08
C HIS A 57 -7.39 -2.33 -8.29
N VAL A 58 -7.25 -1.57 -9.35
CA VAL A 58 -5.96 -1.02 -9.81
C VAL A 58 -6.07 0.48 -9.97
N SER A 59 -5.09 1.18 -9.45
CA SER A 59 -4.96 2.62 -9.58
C SER A 59 -3.49 3.03 -9.72
N HIS A 60 -3.24 4.25 -10.20
CA HIS A 60 -1.92 4.85 -10.01
C HIS A 60 -1.73 5.20 -8.54
N ASN A 61 -0.53 4.94 -8.00
CA ASN A 61 -0.25 5.29 -6.62
C ASN A 61 -0.21 6.83 -6.46
N ARG A 62 -1.03 7.37 -5.56
CA ARG A 62 -1.08 8.80 -5.28
C ARG A 62 0.24 9.32 -4.69
N PHE A 63 0.97 8.46 -3.96
CA PHE A 63 2.23 8.79 -3.32
C PHE A 63 3.37 7.91 -3.88
N PRO A 64 3.74 8.08 -5.17
CA PRO A 64 4.75 7.25 -5.79
C PRO A 64 6.12 7.46 -5.14
N TYR A 65 6.95 6.42 -5.21
CA TYR A 65 8.34 6.54 -4.79
C TYR A 65 9.12 7.45 -5.74
N GLU A 66 10.11 8.14 -5.19
CA GLU A 66 11.04 8.92 -5.97
C GLU A 66 11.73 8.04 -7.03
N GLY A 67 11.81 8.53 -8.26
CA GLY A 67 12.40 7.82 -9.40
C GLY A 67 11.45 6.88 -10.14
N ALA A 68 10.23 6.69 -9.67
CA ALA A 68 9.24 5.90 -10.38
C ALA A 68 8.73 6.64 -11.62
N GLU A 69 8.79 6.00 -12.78
CA GLU A 69 8.13 6.45 -14.01
C GLU A 69 6.67 6.03 -14.00
N GLN A 70 6.41 4.79 -13.57
CA GLN A 70 5.07 4.24 -13.36
C GLN A 70 5.03 3.52 -12.02
N GLN A 71 3.99 3.76 -11.25
CA GLN A 71 3.73 3.01 -10.04
C GLN A 71 2.24 2.76 -9.88
N PHE A 72 1.87 1.50 -10.03
CA PHE A 72 0.49 1.05 -9.85
C PHE A 72 0.31 0.47 -8.45
N LEU A 73 -0.83 0.74 -7.88
CA LEU A 73 -1.32 0.12 -6.66
C LEU A 73 -2.40 -0.90 -7.03
N ILE A 74 -2.21 -2.14 -6.63
CA ILE A 74 -3.12 -3.25 -6.89
C ILE A 74 -3.60 -3.77 -5.54
N VAL A 75 -4.89 -3.65 -5.27
CA VAL A 75 -5.48 -3.85 -3.95
C VAL A 75 -6.58 -4.88 -3.99
N ALA A 76 -6.65 -5.75 -2.99
CA ALA A 76 -7.74 -6.71 -2.85
C ALA A 76 -9.10 -5.99 -2.70
N VAL A 77 -10.08 -6.38 -3.52
CA VAL A 77 -11.44 -5.83 -3.48
C VAL A 77 -12.15 -6.22 -2.17
N GLY A 78 -12.00 -7.49 -1.76
CA GLY A 78 -12.53 -7.99 -0.50
C GLY A 78 -11.72 -7.56 0.71
N PRO A 79 -12.28 -7.69 1.93
CA PRO A 79 -11.60 -7.36 3.19
C PRO A 79 -10.57 -8.42 3.56
N ILE A 80 -9.49 -8.50 2.78
CA ILE A 80 -8.40 -9.45 2.93
C ILE A 80 -7.19 -8.71 3.50
N TYR A 81 -6.70 -9.15 4.66
CA TYR A 81 -5.67 -8.48 5.43
C TYR A 81 -4.42 -9.34 5.64
N LYS A 82 -4.44 -10.59 5.20
CA LYS A 82 -3.31 -11.52 5.30
C LYS A 82 -3.01 -12.13 3.95
N LEU A 83 -1.73 -12.24 3.62
CA LEU A 83 -1.28 -12.82 2.35
C LEU A 83 -1.74 -14.29 2.21
N GLU A 84 -1.81 -15.00 3.32
CA GLU A 84 -2.24 -16.40 3.38
C GLU A 84 -3.70 -16.60 2.93
N ASP A 85 -4.51 -15.55 2.99
CA ASP A 85 -5.92 -15.59 2.60
C ASP A 85 -6.14 -15.35 1.09
N ILE A 86 -5.07 -15.11 0.34
CA ILE A 86 -5.13 -15.01 -1.12
C ILE A 86 -5.34 -16.40 -1.71
N SER A 87 -6.44 -16.57 -2.45
CA SER A 87 -6.75 -17.82 -3.14
C SER A 87 -5.88 -18.01 -4.41
N PRO A 88 -5.74 -19.25 -4.90
CA PRO A 88 -5.10 -19.49 -6.20
C PRO A 88 -5.76 -18.71 -7.35
N ALA A 89 -7.08 -18.55 -7.34
CA ALA A 89 -7.79 -17.75 -8.34
C ALA A 89 -7.39 -16.28 -8.30
N MET A 90 -7.19 -15.72 -7.11
CA MET A 90 -6.70 -14.35 -6.95
C MET A 90 -5.27 -14.19 -7.51
N TRP A 91 -4.40 -15.17 -7.29
CA TRP A 91 -3.05 -15.15 -7.86
C TRP A 91 -3.05 -15.19 -9.39
N LEU A 92 -3.89 -16.02 -9.99
CA LEU A 92 -4.05 -16.08 -11.45
C LEU A 92 -4.58 -14.76 -12.01
N ASP A 93 -5.53 -14.16 -11.33
CA ASP A 93 -6.07 -12.87 -11.73
C ASP A 93 -5.04 -11.75 -11.62
N LEU A 94 -4.21 -11.76 -10.57
CA LEU A 94 -3.09 -10.83 -10.42
C LEU A 94 -2.08 -10.95 -11.57
N GLN A 95 -1.78 -12.16 -12.01
CA GLN A 95 -0.92 -12.39 -13.18
C GLN A 95 -1.53 -11.76 -14.45
N ALA A 96 -2.83 -11.93 -14.67
CA ALA A 96 -3.52 -11.32 -15.80
C ALA A 96 -3.51 -9.79 -15.73
N ILE A 97 -3.69 -9.21 -14.55
CA ILE A 97 -3.58 -7.78 -14.31
C ILE A 97 -2.19 -7.25 -14.63
N TRP A 98 -1.15 -7.92 -14.13
CA TRP A 98 0.23 -7.57 -14.42
C TRP A 98 0.50 -7.54 -15.93
N GLN A 99 0.06 -8.56 -16.64
CA GLN A 99 0.24 -8.68 -18.09
C GLN A 99 -0.53 -7.59 -18.85
N LYS A 100 -1.74 -7.27 -18.40
CA LYS A 100 -2.55 -6.17 -18.95
C LYS A 100 -1.82 -4.82 -18.79
N LEU A 101 -1.30 -4.52 -17.59
CA LEU A 101 -0.58 -3.28 -17.33
C LEU A 101 0.71 -3.19 -18.15
N VAL A 102 1.46 -4.27 -18.25
CA VAL A 102 2.67 -4.32 -19.09
C VAL A 102 2.35 -3.97 -20.54
N ASN A 103 1.28 -4.51 -21.07
CA ASN A 103 0.87 -4.26 -22.46
C ASN A 103 0.32 -2.86 -22.66
N GLU A 104 -0.62 -2.41 -21.82
CA GLU A 104 -1.30 -1.12 -21.98
C GLU A 104 -0.37 0.07 -21.77
N TYR A 105 0.56 -0.02 -20.84
CA TYR A 105 1.49 1.05 -20.50
C TYR A 105 2.88 0.85 -21.11
N ALA A 106 3.05 -0.16 -21.95
CA ALA A 106 4.33 -0.49 -22.58
C ALA A 106 5.48 -0.58 -21.57
N LEU A 107 5.22 -1.22 -20.43
CA LEU A 107 6.23 -1.36 -19.37
C LEU A 107 7.41 -2.19 -19.89
N ARG A 108 8.62 -1.71 -19.64
CA ARG A 108 9.86 -2.32 -20.16
C ARG A 108 10.69 -3.01 -19.08
N GLY A 109 10.36 -2.79 -17.82
CA GLY A 109 11.08 -3.39 -16.71
C GLY A 109 10.71 -2.75 -15.40
N GLY A 110 10.89 -3.49 -14.32
CA GLY A 110 10.55 -3.03 -12.99
C GLY A 110 10.41 -4.17 -12.01
N ALA A 111 9.61 -3.97 -10.99
CA ALA A 111 9.38 -4.96 -9.95
C ALA A 111 7.93 -4.95 -9.47
N LEU A 112 7.47 -6.12 -9.06
CA LEU A 112 6.25 -6.30 -8.28
C LEU A 112 6.66 -6.44 -6.82
N VAL A 113 6.21 -5.53 -5.98
CA VAL A 113 6.53 -5.53 -4.55
C VAL A 113 5.29 -5.91 -3.77
N PHE A 114 5.36 -7.06 -3.13
CA PHE A 114 4.30 -7.61 -2.31
C PHE A 114 4.80 -7.81 -0.89
N ARG A 115 4.33 -6.98 0.05
CA ARG A 115 4.71 -7.06 1.46
C ARG A 115 3.76 -7.98 2.20
N PHE A 116 4.25 -8.62 3.25
CA PHE A 116 3.43 -9.52 4.06
C PHE A 116 3.85 -9.48 5.54
N GLY A 117 2.92 -9.85 6.42
CA GLY A 117 3.17 -10.09 7.83
C GLY A 117 3.24 -8.82 8.67
N ASP A 118 4.01 -8.89 9.72
CA ASP A 118 4.16 -7.84 10.72
C ASP A 118 4.63 -6.51 10.09
N PHE A 119 3.91 -5.44 10.37
CA PHE A 119 4.17 -4.12 9.77
C PHE A 119 5.52 -3.53 10.16
N ALA A 120 6.01 -3.81 11.38
CA ALA A 120 7.35 -3.41 11.80
C ALA A 120 8.46 -4.11 11.00
N ARG A 121 8.15 -5.17 10.27
CA ARG A 121 9.06 -5.93 9.42
C ARG A 121 8.79 -5.75 7.93
N SER A 122 7.55 -5.64 7.54
CA SER A 122 7.17 -5.53 6.13
C SER A 122 7.34 -4.13 5.54
N GLY A 123 7.09 -3.11 6.33
CA GLY A 123 7.10 -1.72 5.90
C GLY A 123 5.76 -1.22 5.34
N ALA A 124 4.71 -2.04 5.33
CA ALA A 124 3.38 -1.62 4.91
C ALA A 124 2.78 -0.63 5.92
N SER A 125 2.10 0.39 5.43
CA SER A 125 1.37 1.37 6.25
C SER A 125 -0.13 1.11 6.30
N LEU A 126 -0.65 0.25 5.44
CA LEU A 126 -2.05 -0.10 5.32
C LEU A 126 -2.22 -1.61 5.39
N THR A 127 -3.29 -2.06 6.05
CA THR A 127 -3.47 -3.46 6.42
C THR A 127 -4.08 -4.32 5.33
N ARG A 128 -4.92 -3.73 4.43
CA ARG A 128 -5.51 -4.48 3.33
C ARG A 128 -4.42 -4.99 2.38
N VAL A 129 -4.53 -6.24 1.98
CA VAL A 129 -3.57 -6.87 1.06
C VAL A 129 -3.48 -6.09 -0.24
N HIS A 130 -2.28 -5.68 -0.59
CA HIS A 130 -1.97 -4.91 -1.79
C HIS A 130 -0.54 -5.14 -2.24
N CYS A 131 -0.28 -4.81 -3.50
CA CYS A 131 1.07 -4.79 -4.05
C CYS A 131 1.29 -3.56 -4.93
N HIS A 132 2.55 -3.28 -5.18
CA HIS A 132 2.98 -2.22 -6.08
C HIS A 132 3.64 -2.81 -7.30
N LEU A 133 3.24 -2.36 -8.49
CA LEU A 133 3.97 -2.60 -9.72
C LEU A 133 4.71 -1.32 -10.08
N ILE A 134 6.03 -1.36 -10.10
CA ILE A 134 6.87 -0.17 -10.22
C ILE A 134 7.81 -0.32 -11.40
N GLN A 135 7.76 0.65 -12.32
CA GLN A 135 8.79 0.85 -13.33
C GLN A 135 9.57 2.12 -12.99
N PRO A 136 10.86 2.02 -12.68
CA PRO A 136 11.71 3.19 -12.53
C PRO A 136 11.93 3.93 -13.85
N GLN A 137 12.23 5.21 -13.78
CA GLN A 137 12.83 5.92 -14.91
C GLN A 137 14.16 5.24 -15.28
N ALA A 138 14.51 5.27 -16.56
CA ALA A 138 15.78 4.69 -17.01
C ALA A 138 16.95 5.36 -16.28
N GLY A 139 17.82 4.54 -15.67
CA GLY A 139 18.96 5.00 -14.87
C GLY A 139 18.63 5.43 -13.44
N ALA A 140 17.36 5.47 -13.04
CA ALA A 140 16.95 5.74 -11.67
C ALA A 140 16.85 4.45 -10.86
N LYS A 141 17.02 4.58 -9.54
CA LYS A 141 16.74 3.51 -8.58
C LYS A 141 15.56 3.91 -7.71
N VAL A 142 14.51 3.10 -7.73
CA VAL A 142 13.41 3.18 -6.77
C VAL A 142 13.72 2.28 -5.59
N ARG A 143 13.54 2.80 -4.39
CA ARG A 143 13.84 2.08 -3.15
C ARG A 143 12.56 1.92 -2.32
N PRO A 144 11.72 0.94 -2.65
CA PRO A 144 10.58 0.63 -1.81
C PRO A 144 11.08 0.12 -0.46
N ALA A 145 10.54 0.66 0.62
CA ALA A 145 10.94 0.22 1.94
C ALA A 145 10.53 -1.24 2.16
N ILE A 146 11.50 -2.07 2.47
CA ILE A 146 11.30 -3.40 3.03
C ILE A 146 11.85 -3.37 4.44
N GLY A 147 10.99 -3.57 5.42
CA GLY A 147 11.27 -3.27 6.80
C GLY A 147 10.48 -2.06 7.27
N GLY A 148 10.03 -2.11 8.50
CA GLY A 148 9.15 -1.11 9.09
C GLY A 148 9.76 -0.41 10.27
N ARG A 149 9.07 0.62 10.73
CA ARG A 149 9.39 1.34 11.94
C ARG A 149 8.55 0.84 13.11
N THR A 150 9.04 1.01 14.31
CA THR A 150 8.28 0.79 15.55
C THR A 150 7.78 2.11 16.15
N HIS A 151 8.27 3.25 15.64
CA HIS A 151 7.90 4.60 16.06
C HIS A 151 7.56 5.42 14.83
N LEU A 152 6.83 6.53 15.01
CA LEU A 152 6.56 7.47 13.93
C LEU A 152 7.88 7.93 13.29
N LYS A 153 7.84 8.15 12.00
CA LYS A 153 8.94 8.82 11.30
C LYS A 153 9.18 10.18 11.94
N GLU A 154 10.43 10.56 12.11
CA GLU A 154 10.81 11.87 12.64
C GLU A 154 10.10 13.01 11.88
N GLY A 155 9.52 13.93 12.62
CA GLY A 155 8.78 15.05 12.07
C GLY A 155 7.30 14.79 11.78
N LEU A 156 6.80 13.56 11.95
CA LEU A 156 5.38 13.25 11.84
C LEU A 156 4.68 13.31 13.20
N HIS A 157 3.41 13.71 13.19
CA HIS A 157 2.58 13.86 14.38
C HIS A 157 1.22 13.21 14.18
N LEU A 158 0.73 12.54 15.22
CA LEU A 158 -0.64 12.01 15.29
C LEU A 158 -1.65 13.14 15.46
#